data_5cddf468dc6a1cbacb5cfff64642d2a6
#
_entry.id   5cddf468dc6a1cbacb5cfff64642d2a6
#
_cell.length_a   1.000
_cell.length_b   1.000
_cell.length_c   1.000
_cell.angle_alpha   90.00
_cell.angle_beta   90.00
_cell.angle_gamma   90.00
#
_symmetry.space_group_name_H-M   'P 1'
#
loop_
_entity.id
_entity.type
_entity.pdbx_description
1 polymer ?
#
loop_
_entity_poly.entity_id
_entity_poly.type
_entity_poly.pdbx_seq_one_letter_code
_entity_poly.pdbx_strand_id
1 'polypeptide(L)'
;SDTSPRGDTMLAEGTSSRSGKLVHGGLRYLEYYEFRLVREALIEREVLLESAPHIIWPMRFVLPHSPDDRPAWLVRIGLFLYDHLGGRKRLPPTRTLNLRTAPEGAPIKDAFRRGFEYSDCWVDDARLVVINALDAAERGAKVFTRTACTAARRDKGLWSVEMRDGRTGVRTAVRARALINAAGPWVNDVVNRVAGQNSKRNVRLVKGSHIVVPKFWEGRQAYLVQNNDKRVIFINPYQNDLALIGTTDIPYEGRPEDVAAEESEIDYLIKVVNRYFKRGLTRGDVVYSFSGVRPLYDDNADNPSAVTRDYIFELDAPTGQAPLLSVFGGKITTFRKLAEHALDRIEP
;
A
#
# COMPACT_ATOMS: atom_id res chain seq x y z
N SER A 1 -0.56 -8.31 -31.04
CA SER A 1 -0.59 -7.23 -30.05
C SER A 1 0.39 -7.60 -28.94
N ASP A 2 1.44 -6.79 -28.79
CA ASP A 2 2.48 -6.96 -27.79
C ASP A 2 1.86 -6.73 -26.39
N THR A 3 1.60 -7.81 -25.68
CA THR A 3 0.98 -7.81 -24.35
C THR A 3 2.03 -7.95 -23.23
N SER A 4 3.30 -7.74 -23.55
CA SER A 4 4.34 -7.68 -22.50
C SER A 4 4.16 -6.41 -21.65
N PRO A 5 4.43 -6.46 -20.31
CA PRO A 5 4.50 -5.25 -19.51
C PRO A 5 5.40 -4.26 -20.21
N ARG A 6 4.92 -3.01 -20.40
CA ARG A 6 5.67 -2.00 -21.17
C ARG A 6 7.05 -1.85 -20.56
N GLY A 7 8.08 -2.25 -21.31
CA GLY A 7 9.49 -2.23 -20.87
C GLY A 7 10.08 -0.82 -20.72
N ASP A 8 9.25 0.21 -20.73
CA ASP A 8 9.59 1.62 -20.60
C ASP A 8 9.19 2.24 -19.26
N THR A 9 8.73 1.40 -18.30
CA THR A 9 8.38 1.88 -16.96
C THR A 9 9.61 2.28 -16.14
N MET A 10 9.45 3.37 -15.40
CA MET A 10 10.45 3.86 -14.45
C MET A 10 10.25 3.22 -13.05
N LEU A 11 11.19 3.49 -12.15
CA LEU A 11 11.01 3.11 -10.73
C LEU A 11 9.75 3.76 -10.17
N ALA A 12 9.01 3.00 -9.37
CA ALA A 12 7.81 3.42 -8.67
C ALA A 12 6.59 3.79 -9.55
N GLU A 13 6.54 3.47 -10.82
CA GLU A 13 5.37 3.77 -11.67
C GLU A 13 4.17 2.85 -11.45
N GLY A 14 4.38 1.69 -10.81
CA GLY A 14 3.31 0.77 -10.46
C GLY A 14 2.56 1.16 -9.18
N THR A 15 2.07 0.16 -8.46
CA THR A 15 1.31 0.31 -7.21
C THR A 15 2.07 1.09 -6.14
N SER A 16 3.41 1.02 -6.12
CA SER A 16 4.25 1.61 -5.08
C SER A 16 4.14 3.13 -4.95
N SER A 17 3.80 3.87 -5.99
CA SER A 17 3.57 5.32 -5.94
C SER A 17 2.08 5.71 -5.90
N ARG A 18 1.21 4.72 -6.00
CA ARG A 18 -0.26 4.89 -6.03
C ARG A 18 -0.91 4.54 -4.70
N SER A 19 -0.14 4.54 -3.61
CA SER A 19 -0.61 4.25 -2.25
C SER A 19 -1.26 5.47 -1.59
N GLY A 20 -1.90 5.24 -0.43
CA GLY A 20 -2.34 6.34 0.45
C GLY A 20 -1.20 7.05 1.19
N LYS A 21 0.06 6.73 0.87
CA LYS A 21 1.30 7.31 1.41
C LYS A 21 1.42 7.18 2.92
N LEU A 22 1.07 6.00 3.43
CA LEU A 22 1.08 5.69 4.86
C LEU A 22 1.93 4.46 5.17
N VAL A 23 2.71 4.59 6.24
CA VAL A 23 3.30 3.47 6.98
C VAL A 23 2.50 3.35 8.27
N HIS A 24 1.66 2.33 8.34
CA HIS A 24 0.66 2.21 9.40
C HIS A 24 0.44 0.76 9.82
N GLY A 25 0.01 0.57 11.08
CA GLY A 25 -0.31 -0.75 11.61
C GLY A 25 -1.59 -1.37 11.07
N GLY A 26 -2.48 -0.55 10.48
CA GLY A 26 -3.75 -1.03 9.98
C GLY A 26 -4.77 -1.28 11.10
N LEU A 27 -5.15 -0.21 11.80
CA LEU A 27 -6.10 -0.25 12.94
C LEU A 27 -7.35 -1.10 12.67
N ARG A 28 -7.89 -1.02 11.45
CA ARG A 28 -9.09 -1.77 11.04
C ARG A 28 -8.91 -3.30 11.11
N TYR A 29 -7.69 -3.81 10.96
CA TYR A 29 -7.47 -5.27 10.99
C TYR A 29 -7.65 -5.88 12.38
N LEU A 30 -7.65 -5.06 13.44
CA LEU A 30 -8.05 -5.51 14.77
C LEU A 30 -9.52 -5.96 14.80
N GLU A 31 -10.38 -5.43 13.95
CA GLU A 31 -11.78 -5.84 13.80
C GLU A 31 -11.93 -7.26 13.24
N TYR A 32 -10.90 -7.73 12.51
CA TYR A 32 -10.83 -9.08 11.94
C TYR A 32 -9.93 -10.02 12.76
N TYR A 33 -9.54 -9.60 13.98
CA TYR A 33 -8.65 -10.35 14.88
C TYR A 33 -7.27 -10.66 14.32
N GLU A 34 -6.80 -9.89 13.33
CA GLU A 34 -5.50 -10.02 12.67
C GLU A 34 -4.35 -9.41 13.53
N PHE A 35 -4.28 -9.83 14.80
CA PHE A 35 -3.34 -9.25 15.78
C PHE A 35 -1.87 -9.43 15.38
N ARG A 36 -1.52 -10.57 14.77
CA ARG A 36 -0.16 -10.83 14.29
C ARG A 36 0.24 -9.81 13.21
N LEU A 37 -0.63 -9.64 12.21
CA LEU A 37 -0.41 -8.73 11.10
C LEU A 37 -0.29 -7.26 11.56
N VAL A 38 -1.14 -6.85 12.51
CA VAL A 38 -1.09 -5.51 13.10
C VAL A 38 0.20 -5.33 13.90
N ARG A 39 0.57 -6.31 14.73
CA ARG A 39 1.80 -6.26 15.54
C ARG A 39 3.05 -6.11 14.66
N GLU A 40 3.18 -6.93 13.62
CA GLU A 40 4.29 -6.88 12.68
C GLU A 40 4.37 -5.51 11.98
N ALA A 41 3.24 -5.01 11.49
CA ALA A 41 3.17 -3.71 10.84
C ALA A 41 3.53 -2.56 11.79
N LEU A 42 3.13 -2.62 13.05
CA LEU A 42 3.48 -1.62 14.06
C LEU A 42 4.97 -1.64 14.41
N ILE A 43 5.59 -2.82 14.48
CA ILE A 43 7.04 -2.97 14.68
C ILE A 43 7.79 -2.38 13.49
N GLU A 44 7.44 -2.77 12.27
CA GLU A 44 8.07 -2.26 11.05
C GLU A 44 7.89 -0.75 10.89
N ARG A 45 6.76 -0.18 11.32
CA ARG A 45 6.55 1.27 11.35
C ARG A 45 7.61 2.00 12.20
N GLU A 46 7.93 1.47 13.39
CA GLU A 46 8.96 2.07 14.24
C GLU A 46 10.36 1.92 13.62
N VAL A 47 10.66 0.76 13.01
CA VAL A 47 11.92 0.52 12.30
C VAL A 47 12.08 1.48 11.13
N LEU A 48 11.06 1.63 10.31
CA LEU A 48 11.09 2.51 9.14
C LEU A 48 11.18 4.00 9.52
N LEU A 49 10.50 4.41 10.59
CA LEU A 49 10.59 5.77 11.12
C LEU A 49 12.01 6.08 11.62
N GLU A 50 12.73 5.06 12.14
CA GLU A 50 14.10 5.22 12.58
C GLU A 50 15.10 5.23 11.43
N SER A 51 14.94 4.33 10.46
CA SER A 51 15.89 4.14 9.37
C SER A 51 15.76 5.17 8.24
N ALA A 52 14.56 5.74 8.04
CA ALA A 52 14.30 6.66 6.93
C ALA A 52 13.53 7.94 7.35
N PRO A 53 13.99 8.68 8.40
CA PRO A 53 13.26 9.83 8.94
C PRO A 53 13.12 11.01 7.97
N HIS A 54 13.89 11.03 6.90
CA HIS A 54 13.88 12.06 5.85
C HIS A 54 12.76 11.86 4.81
N ILE A 55 12.10 10.70 4.79
CA ILE A 55 10.97 10.38 3.91
C ILE A 55 9.79 9.74 4.64
N ILE A 56 9.96 9.43 5.93
CA ILE A 56 8.92 8.87 6.79
C ILE A 56 8.86 9.70 8.08
N TRP A 57 7.69 10.26 8.39
CA TRP A 57 7.52 11.09 9.59
C TRP A 57 6.19 10.83 10.30
N PRO A 58 6.13 11.13 11.61
CA PRO A 58 4.91 10.95 12.39
C PRO A 58 3.74 11.76 11.84
N MET A 59 2.56 11.15 11.86
CA MET A 59 1.29 11.80 11.54
C MET A 59 0.23 11.44 12.58
N ARG A 60 -0.53 12.44 13.03
CA ARG A 60 -1.66 12.24 13.94
C ARG A 60 -2.93 12.11 13.15
N PHE A 61 -3.74 11.13 13.48
CA PHE A 61 -5.02 10.85 12.85
C PHE A 61 -6.16 11.10 13.82
N VAL A 62 -7.12 11.91 13.41
CA VAL A 62 -8.36 12.16 14.13
C VAL A 62 -9.44 11.24 13.56
N LEU A 63 -10.07 10.47 14.42
CA LEU A 63 -11.20 9.60 14.13
C LEU A 63 -12.45 10.21 14.78
N PRO A 64 -13.28 10.98 14.03
CA PRO A 64 -14.56 11.46 14.53
C PRO A 64 -15.49 10.26 14.80
N HIS A 65 -16.06 10.22 15.98
CA HIS A 65 -16.93 9.11 16.41
C HIS A 65 -18.40 9.48 16.28
N SER A 66 -19.17 8.68 15.55
CA SER A 66 -20.61 8.76 15.44
C SER A 66 -21.29 7.83 16.48
N PRO A 67 -22.48 8.17 17.00
CA PRO A 67 -23.30 7.24 17.78
C PRO A 67 -23.68 5.97 17.01
N ASP A 68 -23.73 6.02 15.68
CA ASP A 68 -24.02 4.88 14.79
C ASP A 68 -22.84 3.94 14.60
N ASP A 69 -21.65 4.35 15.05
CA ASP A 69 -20.44 3.54 15.02
C ASP A 69 -20.41 2.55 16.18
N ARG A 70 -19.36 1.72 16.26
CA ARG A 70 -19.13 0.86 17.41
C ARG A 70 -19.07 1.67 18.70
N PRO A 71 -19.49 1.11 19.84
CA PRO A 71 -19.43 1.83 21.12
C PRO A 71 -18.05 2.44 21.38
N ALA A 72 -18.02 3.69 21.83
CA ALA A 72 -16.79 4.44 22.05
C ALA A 72 -15.77 3.73 22.97
N TRP A 73 -16.25 2.97 23.96
CA TRP A 73 -15.39 2.19 24.86
C TRP A 73 -14.67 1.06 24.09
N LEU A 74 -15.33 0.43 23.11
CA LEU A 74 -14.73 -0.63 22.31
C LEU A 74 -13.67 -0.05 21.36
N VAL A 75 -13.94 1.10 20.73
CA VAL A 75 -12.95 1.82 19.94
C VAL A 75 -11.73 2.18 20.79
N ARG A 76 -11.95 2.61 22.02
CA ARG A 76 -10.87 2.94 22.97
C ARG A 76 -10.01 1.74 23.33
N ILE A 77 -10.61 0.56 23.53
CA ILE A 77 -9.87 -0.69 23.75
C ILE A 77 -9.04 -1.04 22.51
N GLY A 78 -9.62 -0.97 21.30
CA GLY A 78 -8.90 -1.22 20.07
C GLY A 78 -7.69 -0.30 19.89
N LEU A 79 -7.84 0.99 20.19
CA LEU A 79 -6.75 1.96 20.15
C LEU A 79 -5.70 1.72 21.23
N PHE A 80 -6.10 1.28 22.42
CA PHE A 80 -5.16 0.88 23.47
C PHE A 80 -4.31 -0.32 23.02
N LEU A 81 -4.93 -1.34 22.43
CA LEU A 81 -4.20 -2.46 21.85
C LEU A 81 -3.26 -2.00 20.74
N TYR A 82 -3.72 -1.12 19.86
CA TYR A 82 -2.91 -0.54 18.79
C TYR A 82 -1.66 0.18 19.30
N ASP A 83 -1.77 0.90 20.41
CA ASP A 83 -0.65 1.58 21.05
C ASP A 83 0.41 0.60 21.61
N HIS A 84 0.02 -0.62 21.99
CA HIS A 84 0.88 -1.52 22.78
C HIS A 84 1.38 -2.75 22.01
N LEU A 85 0.63 -3.21 21.00
CA LEU A 85 0.96 -4.44 20.27
C LEU A 85 2.34 -4.42 19.59
N GLY A 86 2.77 -3.27 19.09
CA GLY A 86 4.04 -3.10 18.36
C GLY A 86 5.20 -2.57 19.21
N GLY A 87 5.00 -2.37 20.52
CA GLY A 87 6.04 -1.80 21.37
C GLY A 87 6.39 -0.36 20.99
N ARG A 88 5.39 0.51 20.92
CA ARG A 88 5.53 1.93 20.57
C ARG A 88 6.69 2.60 21.32
N LYS A 89 7.60 3.26 20.60
CA LYS A 89 8.80 3.91 21.16
C LYS A 89 8.79 5.44 21.02
N ARG A 90 8.45 5.93 19.83
CA ARG A 90 8.61 7.35 19.45
C ARG A 90 7.30 8.10 19.27
N LEU A 91 6.24 7.40 18.90
CA LEU A 91 4.97 8.04 18.57
C LEU A 91 4.14 8.36 19.82
N PRO A 92 3.42 9.51 19.87
CA PRO A 92 2.54 9.84 20.97
C PRO A 92 1.40 8.80 21.15
N PRO A 93 0.89 8.60 22.38
CA PRO A 93 -0.22 7.69 22.64
C PRO A 93 -1.53 8.21 22.04
N THR A 94 -2.50 7.30 21.97
CA THR A 94 -3.88 7.66 21.63
C THR A 94 -4.51 8.51 22.75
N ARG A 95 -5.38 9.44 22.34
CA ARG A 95 -6.17 10.24 23.27
C ARG A 95 -7.61 10.39 22.79
N THR A 96 -8.53 10.61 23.73
CA THR A 96 -9.91 10.97 23.42
C THR A 96 -10.01 12.48 23.27
N LEU A 97 -10.74 12.93 22.26
CA LEU A 97 -10.97 14.36 21.97
C LEU A 97 -12.43 14.74 22.20
N ASN A 98 -12.64 15.90 22.77
CA ASN A 98 -13.91 16.61 22.66
C ASN A 98 -13.85 17.50 21.42
N LEU A 99 -14.47 17.06 20.31
CA LEU A 99 -14.41 17.77 19.03
C LEU A 99 -15.11 19.13 19.02
N ARG A 100 -15.87 19.46 20.06
CA ARG A 100 -16.48 20.81 20.20
C ARG A 100 -15.49 21.85 20.69
N THR A 101 -14.45 21.43 21.40
CA THR A 101 -13.48 22.33 22.03
C THR A 101 -12.05 22.14 21.53
N ALA A 102 -11.73 20.95 21.00
CA ALA A 102 -10.41 20.66 20.45
C ALA A 102 -10.24 21.35 19.08
N PRO A 103 -9.05 21.91 18.78
CA PRO A 103 -8.76 22.52 17.48
C PRO A 103 -9.01 21.57 16.30
N GLU A 104 -8.71 20.28 16.49
CA GLU A 104 -8.91 19.24 15.50
C GLU A 104 -10.39 19.02 15.14
N GLY A 105 -11.30 19.44 16.01
CA GLY A 105 -12.74 19.40 15.78
C GLY A 105 -13.29 20.59 15.00
N ALA A 106 -12.53 21.67 14.85
CA ALA A 106 -13.01 22.91 14.21
C ALA A 106 -13.62 22.70 12.82
N PRO A 107 -13.02 21.90 11.91
CA PRO A 107 -13.58 21.64 10.58
C PRO A 107 -14.70 20.59 10.58
N ILE A 108 -14.89 19.86 11.67
CA ILE A 108 -15.83 18.74 11.78
C ILE A 108 -17.23 19.26 12.14
N LYS A 109 -18.27 18.68 11.57
CA LYS A 109 -19.67 19.04 11.86
C LYS A 109 -20.01 18.82 13.33
N ASP A 110 -20.84 19.68 13.88
CA ASP A 110 -21.19 19.71 15.31
C ASP A 110 -21.96 18.47 15.79
N ALA A 111 -22.46 17.65 14.87
CA ALA A 111 -23.04 16.35 15.17
C ALA A 111 -22.02 15.37 15.79
N PHE A 112 -20.75 15.50 15.43
CA PHE A 112 -19.66 14.69 15.97
C PHE A 112 -19.05 15.38 17.19
N ARG A 113 -19.40 14.91 18.39
CA ARG A 113 -18.99 15.51 19.66
C ARG A 113 -17.69 14.95 20.20
N ARG A 114 -17.46 13.66 19.93
CA ARG A 114 -16.30 12.90 20.41
C ARG A 114 -15.45 12.45 19.23
N GLY A 115 -14.16 12.39 19.45
CA GLY A 115 -13.21 11.77 18.54
C GLY A 115 -12.10 11.07 19.29
N PHE A 116 -11.31 10.34 18.57
CA PHE A 116 -10.08 9.74 19.06
C PHE A 116 -8.93 10.20 18.18
N GLU A 117 -7.79 10.39 18.78
CA GLU A 117 -6.57 10.71 18.07
C GLU A 117 -5.54 9.62 18.31
N TYR A 118 -4.90 9.14 17.24
CA TYR A 118 -3.85 8.12 17.31
C TYR A 118 -2.71 8.46 16.36
N SER A 119 -1.61 7.69 16.42
CA SER A 119 -0.41 7.93 15.61
C SER A 119 -0.18 6.84 14.60
N ASP A 120 0.15 7.25 13.39
CA ASP A 120 0.81 6.46 12.36
C ASP A 120 1.89 7.32 11.67
N CYS A 121 2.36 6.93 10.49
CA CYS A 121 3.36 7.69 9.76
C CYS A 121 2.93 7.95 8.32
N TRP A 122 3.31 9.12 7.83
CA TRP A 122 3.39 9.42 6.42
C TRP A 122 4.63 8.75 5.81
N VAL A 123 4.60 8.47 4.52
CA VAL A 123 5.75 8.06 3.72
C VAL A 123 5.71 8.72 2.34
N ASP A 124 6.85 9.17 1.86
CA ASP A 124 7.06 9.47 0.45
C ASP A 124 7.34 8.14 -0.28
N ASP A 125 6.29 7.50 -0.73
CA ASP A 125 6.30 6.14 -1.24
C ASP A 125 7.17 5.96 -2.50
N ALA A 126 7.11 6.90 -3.43
CA ALA A 126 7.93 6.87 -4.63
C ALA A 126 9.44 7.03 -4.31
N ARG A 127 9.77 7.97 -3.40
CA ARG A 127 11.14 8.16 -2.93
C ARG A 127 11.66 6.93 -2.17
N LEU A 128 10.81 6.27 -1.40
CA LEU A 128 11.19 5.02 -0.72
C LEU A 128 11.69 3.98 -1.73
N VAL A 129 11.01 3.80 -2.86
CA VAL A 129 11.45 2.88 -3.92
C VAL A 129 12.79 3.31 -4.52
N VAL A 130 12.93 4.59 -4.86
CA VAL A 130 14.16 5.12 -5.48
C VAL A 130 15.35 4.97 -4.54
N ILE A 131 15.19 5.30 -3.26
CA ILE A 131 16.27 5.20 -2.27
C ILE A 131 16.68 3.75 -2.02
N ASN A 132 15.72 2.80 -1.95
CA ASN A 132 16.05 1.38 -1.87
C ASN A 132 16.84 0.89 -3.10
N ALA A 133 16.48 1.37 -4.30
CA ALA A 133 17.21 1.02 -5.52
C ALA A 133 18.64 1.62 -5.53
N LEU A 134 18.80 2.85 -5.04
CA LEU A 134 20.10 3.50 -4.89
C LEU A 134 20.98 2.77 -3.86
N ASP A 135 20.48 2.47 -2.68
CA ASP A 135 21.20 1.72 -1.65
C ASP A 135 21.65 0.35 -2.16
N ALA A 136 20.74 -0.35 -2.89
CA ALA A 136 21.11 -1.61 -3.52
C ALA A 136 22.23 -1.45 -4.56
N ALA A 137 22.19 -0.40 -5.38
CA ALA A 137 23.21 -0.13 -6.38
C ALA A 137 24.57 0.22 -5.74
N GLU A 138 24.58 1.01 -4.68
CA GLU A 138 25.77 1.35 -3.90
C GLU A 138 26.42 0.10 -3.26
N ARG A 139 25.61 -0.91 -2.95
CA ARG A 139 26.07 -2.23 -2.45
C ARG A 139 26.41 -3.23 -3.56
N GLY A 140 26.44 -2.78 -4.82
CA GLY A 140 26.90 -3.58 -5.97
C GLY A 140 25.79 -4.27 -6.75
N ALA A 141 24.51 -4.06 -6.45
CA ALA A 141 23.43 -4.57 -7.28
C ALA A 141 23.34 -3.80 -8.60
N LYS A 142 23.02 -4.50 -9.68
CA LYS A 142 22.74 -3.87 -10.97
C LYS A 142 21.25 -3.56 -11.06
N VAL A 143 20.90 -2.29 -11.09
CA VAL A 143 19.51 -1.82 -11.22
C VAL A 143 19.26 -1.44 -12.67
N PHE A 144 18.31 -2.10 -13.32
CA PHE A 144 17.90 -1.85 -14.70
C PHE A 144 16.52 -1.22 -14.73
N THR A 145 16.45 0.07 -14.99
CA THR A 145 15.18 0.78 -15.23
C THR A 145 14.79 0.67 -16.70
N ARG A 146 13.49 0.78 -17.01
CA ARG A 146 12.97 0.69 -18.38
C ARG A 146 13.40 -0.59 -19.10
N THR A 147 13.54 -1.67 -18.35
CA THR A 147 14.04 -2.93 -18.87
C THR A 147 13.05 -4.04 -18.53
N ALA A 148 12.45 -4.61 -19.54
CA ALA A 148 11.52 -5.71 -19.40
C ALA A 148 12.25 -7.06 -19.35
N CYS A 149 11.89 -7.92 -18.40
CA CYS A 149 12.21 -9.32 -18.45
C CYS A 149 11.23 -10.01 -19.42
N THR A 150 11.72 -10.46 -20.58
CA THR A 150 10.89 -10.97 -21.66
C THR A 150 10.77 -12.49 -21.68
N ALA A 151 11.77 -13.17 -21.15
CA ALA A 151 11.77 -14.64 -20.98
C ALA A 151 12.74 -15.05 -19.88
N ALA A 152 12.43 -16.13 -19.19
CA ALA A 152 13.34 -16.78 -18.25
C ALA A 152 13.22 -18.30 -18.41
N ARG A 153 14.35 -18.98 -18.56
CA ARG A 153 14.40 -20.44 -18.74
C ARG A 153 15.48 -21.04 -17.86
N ARG A 154 15.20 -22.20 -17.31
CA ARG A 154 16.22 -23.00 -16.61
C ARG A 154 17.16 -23.65 -17.62
N ASP A 155 18.45 -23.46 -17.43
CA ASP A 155 19.51 -24.05 -18.25
C ASP A 155 20.70 -24.42 -17.36
N LYS A 156 21.04 -25.72 -17.32
CA LYS A 156 22.19 -26.27 -16.58
C LYS A 156 22.27 -25.80 -15.12
N GLY A 157 21.13 -25.85 -14.41
CA GLY A 157 21.04 -25.50 -12.99
C GLY A 157 21.05 -23.99 -12.70
N LEU A 158 20.95 -23.15 -13.73
CA LEU A 158 20.82 -21.69 -13.60
C LEU A 158 19.57 -21.21 -14.36
N TRP A 159 19.13 -19.99 -14.03
CA TRP A 159 18.22 -19.25 -14.89
C TRP A 159 18.99 -18.55 -15.99
N SER A 160 18.54 -18.65 -17.22
CA SER A 160 18.89 -17.77 -18.35
C SER A 160 17.74 -16.78 -18.53
N VAL A 161 17.99 -15.51 -18.27
CA VAL A 161 16.98 -14.44 -18.29
C VAL A 161 17.25 -13.49 -19.43
N GLU A 162 16.28 -13.35 -20.33
CA GLU A 162 16.32 -12.38 -21.40
C GLU A 162 15.69 -11.06 -20.96
N MET A 163 16.41 -9.96 -21.19
CA MET A 163 15.96 -8.62 -20.88
C MET A 163 15.95 -7.77 -22.15
N ARG A 164 14.99 -6.84 -22.25
CA ARG A 164 14.90 -5.88 -23.36
C ARG A 164 14.83 -4.46 -22.80
N ASP A 165 15.75 -3.62 -23.22
CA ASP A 165 15.70 -2.18 -22.95
C ASP A 165 14.54 -1.55 -23.74
N GLY A 166 13.66 -0.84 -23.04
CA GLY A 166 12.43 -0.27 -23.62
C GLY A 166 12.69 0.93 -24.54
N ARG A 167 13.84 1.60 -24.43
CA ARG A 167 14.19 2.76 -25.26
C ARG A 167 14.92 2.36 -26.53
N THR A 168 15.87 1.45 -26.40
CA THR A 168 16.77 1.05 -27.51
C THR A 168 16.31 -0.22 -28.21
N GLY A 169 15.46 -1.02 -27.56
CA GLY A 169 15.08 -2.35 -28.01
C GLY A 169 16.18 -3.39 -27.88
N VAL A 170 17.36 -3.03 -27.37
CA VAL A 170 18.51 -3.95 -27.22
C VAL A 170 18.13 -5.07 -26.26
N ARG A 171 18.43 -6.31 -26.69
CA ARG A 171 18.25 -7.51 -25.87
C ARG A 171 19.57 -7.91 -25.25
N THR A 172 19.52 -8.25 -23.97
CA THR A 172 20.63 -8.81 -23.21
C THR A 172 20.19 -10.05 -22.47
N ALA A 173 21.11 -10.97 -22.23
CA ALA A 173 20.85 -12.16 -21.43
C ALA A 173 21.76 -12.16 -20.20
N VAL A 174 21.20 -12.56 -19.06
CA VAL A 174 21.94 -12.76 -17.80
C VAL A 174 21.68 -14.14 -17.25
N ARG A 175 22.66 -14.67 -16.51
CA ARG A 175 22.50 -15.92 -15.80
C ARG A 175 22.38 -15.68 -14.30
N ALA A 176 21.48 -16.41 -13.63
CA ALA A 176 21.22 -16.25 -12.22
C ALA A 176 21.04 -17.60 -11.51
N ARG A 177 21.46 -17.69 -10.27
CA ARG A 177 21.29 -18.88 -9.41
C ARG A 177 19.86 -19.03 -8.90
N ALA A 178 19.14 -17.92 -8.77
CA ALA A 178 17.74 -17.88 -8.34
C ALA A 178 17.01 -16.75 -9.08
N LEU A 179 15.70 -16.85 -9.19
CA LEU A 179 14.83 -15.81 -9.71
C LEU A 179 13.79 -15.45 -8.64
N ILE A 180 13.66 -14.16 -8.32
CA ILE A 180 12.62 -13.65 -7.42
C ILE A 180 11.64 -12.82 -8.24
N ASN A 181 10.41 -13.26 -8.27
CA ASN A 181 9.32 -12.54 -8.91
C ASN A 181 8.55 -11.73 -7.88
N ALA A 182 8.85 -10.45 -7.81
CA ALA A 182 8.17 -9.47 -6.96
C ALA A 182 7.38 -8.44 -7.81
N ALA A 183 6.78 -8.90 -8.92
CA ALA A 183 6.15 -8.06 -9.92
C ALA A 183 4.76 -7.51 -9.51
N GLY A 184 4.32 -7.73 -8.27
CA GLY A 184 3.05 -7.19 -7.76
C GLY A 184 1.84 -7.60 -8.62
N PRO A 185 1.11 -6.65 -9.23
CA PRO A 185 -0.07 -6.96 -10.05
C PRO A 185 0.21 -7.90 -11.24
N TRP A 186 1.45 -7.95 -11.72
CA TRP A 186 1.89 -8.78 -12.85
C TRP A 186 2.53 -10.10 -12.44
N VAL A 187 2.47 -10.48 -11.16
CA VAL A 187 3.14 -11.69 -10.64
C VAL A 187 2.75 -12.94 -11.41
N ASN A 188 1.47 -13.13 -11.72
CA ASN A 188 0.99 -14.28 -12.50
C ASN A 188 1.48 -14.26 -13.95
N ASP A 189 1.53 -13.08 -14.58
CA ASP A 189 2.08 -12.92 -15.92
C ASP A 189 3.56 -13.32 -15.98
N VAL A 190 4.35 -12.92 -14.99
CA VAL A 190 5.77 -13.30 -14.91
C VAL A 190 5.92 -14.82 -14.72
N VAL A 191 5.15 -15.44 -13.82
CA VAL A 191 5.23 -16.91 -13.63
C VAL A 191 4.84 -17.63 -14.90
N ASN A 192 3.68 -17.32 -15.47
CA ASN A 192 3.09 -18.13 -16.53
C ASN A 192 3.73 -17.85 -17.89
N ARG A 193 3.97 -16.58 -18.24
CA ARG A 193 4.37 -16.16 -19.59
C ARG A 193 5.87 -15.92 -19.71
N VAL A 194 6.51 -15.36 -18.69
CA VAL A 194 7.95 -15.06 -18.71
C VAL A 194 8.77 -16.28 -18.28
N ALA A 195 8.43 -16.89 -17.15
CA ALA A 195 9.15 -18.05 -16.62
C ALA A 195 8.63 -19.40 -17.16
N GLY A 196 7.47 -19.41 -17.85
CA GLY A 196 6.89 -20.62 -18.44
C GLY A 196 6.52 -21.67 -17.39
N GLN A 197 6.16 -21.24 -16.17
CA GLN A 197 5.74 -22.09 -15.07
C GLN A 197 4.23 -21.94 -14.84
N ASN A 198 3.62 -22.87 -14.13
CA ASN A 198 2.22 -22.79 -13.74
C ASN A 198 2.12 -22.45 -12.26
N SER A 199 1.68 -21.24 -11.94
CA SER A 199 1.39 -20.88 -10.57
C SER A 199 0.11 -21.58 -10.08
N LYS A 200 0.16 -22.08 -8.85
CA LYS A 200 -1.01 -22.57 -8.12
C LYS A 200 -1.73 -21.45 -7.36
N ARG A 201 -1.17 -20.26 -7.36
CA ARG A 201 -1.65 -19.09 -6.62
C ARG A 201 -2.00 -17.95 -7.55
N ASN A 202 -2.96 -17.16 -7.14
CA ASN A 202 -3.41 -16.00 -7.89
C ASN A 202 -3.42 -14.74 -7.01
N VAL A 203 -3.42 -13.60 -7.67
CA VAL A 203 -3.75 -12.32 -7.05
C VAL A 203 -5.13 -11.86 -7.53
N ARG A 204 -5.90 -11.35 -6.58
CA ARG A 204 -7.11 -10.58 -6.87
C ARG A 204 -6.72 -9.12 -6.97
N LEU A 205 -7.06 -8.49 -8.07
CA LEU A 205 -6.77 -7.08 -8.27
C LEU A 205 -7.88 -6.23 -7.66
N VAL A 206 -7.49 -5.28 -6.81
CA VAL A 206 -8.42 -4.34 -6.17
C VAL A 206 -7.99 -2.92 -6.46
N LYS A 207 -8.82 -2.19 -7.19
CA LYS A 207 -8.62 -0.77 -7.50
C LYS A 207 -8.85 0.09 -6.26
N GLY A 208 -7.96 1.06 -6.05
CA GLY A 208 -8.12 2.10 -5.06
C GLY A 208 -7.83 3.45 -5.66
N SER A 209 -8.81 4.35 -5.62
CA SER A 209 -8.74 5.69 -6.18
C SER A 209 -8.57 6.75 -5.11
N HIS A 210 -7.84 7.80 -5.46
CA HIS A 210 -7.58 8.94 -4.60
C HIS A 210 -7.87 10.23 -5.36
N ILE A 211 -8.31 11.24 -4.63
CA ILE A 211 -8.43 12.62 -5.13
C ILE A 211 -7.51 13.55 -4.34
N VAL A 212 -7.02 14.57 -5.00
CA VAL A 212 -6.26 15.66 -4.40
C VAL A 212 -7.08 16.93 -4.53
N VAL A 213 -7.25 17.64 -3.42
CA VAL A 213 -8.02 18.89 -3.34
C VAL A 213 -7.19 19.93 -2.57
N PRO A 214 -7.50 21.25 -2.65
CA PRO A 214 -6.95 22.22 -1.73
C PRO A 214 -7.29 21.84 -0.29
N LYS A 215 -6.33 21.97 0.62
CA LYS A 215 -6.52 21.66 2.03
C LYS A 215 -7.55 22.62 2.64
N PHE A 216 -8.49 22.09 3.42
CA PHE A 216 -9.66 22.82 3.91
C PHE A 216 -9.80 22.80 5.44
N TRP A 217 -8.71 22.54 6.16
CA TRP A 217 -8.63 22.63 7.62
C TRP A 217 -7.28 23.18 8.05
N GLU A 218 -7.25 23.74 9.26
CA GLU A 218 -6.03 24.20 9.90
C GLU A 218 -5.33 23.05 10.65
N GLY A 219 -3.99 23.12 10.75
CA GLY A 219 -3.17 22.15 11.47
C GLY A 219 -2.60 21.05 10.56
N ARG A 220 -1.86 20.14 11.19
CA ARG A 220 -1.12 19.05 10.49
C ARG A 220 -1.76 17.68 10.65
N GLN A 221 -2.86 17.57 11.39
CA GLN A 221 -3.56 16.31 11.60
C GLN A 221 -4.21 15.82 10.30
N ALA A 222 -4.23 14.52 10.15
CA ALA A 222 -5.05 13.79 9.19
C ALA A 222 -6.38 13.36 9.84
N TYR A 223 -7.32 12.93 9.02
CA TYR A 223 -8.58 12.37 9.49
C TYR A 223 -8.79 10.98 8.92
N LEU A 224 -9.35 10.11 9.74
CA LEU A 224 -9.82 8.79 9.36
C LEU A 224 -11.33 8.77 9.57
N VAL A 225 -12.08 8.61 8.49
CA VAL A 225 -13.55 8.60 8.55
C VAL A 225 -14.11 7.30 7.99
N GLN A 226 -15.22 6.85 8.54
CA GLN A 226 -15.87 5.62 8.11
C GLN A 226 -17.22 5.94 7.45
N ASN A 227 -17.45 5.40 6.26
CA ASN A 227 -18.73 5.54 5.59
C ASN A 227 -19.75 4.47 6.07
N ASN A 228 -21.02 4.63 5.70
CA ASN A 228 -22.12 3.70 6.06
C ASN A 228 -21.86 2.27 5.56
N ASP A 229 -21.18 2.13 4.44
CA ASP A 229 -20.75 0.85 3.87
C ASP A 229 -19.51 0.24 4.59
N LYS A 230 -19.12 0.83 5.73
CA LYS A 230 -17.98 0.46 6.57
C LYS A 230 -16.61 0.63 5.90
N ARG A 231 -16.54 1.22 4.71
CA ARG A 231 -15.25 1.58 4.12
C ARG A 231 -14.64 2.76 4.87
N VAL A 232 -13.31 2.73 4.96
CA VAL A 232 -12.52 3.73 5.68
C VAL A 232 -11.82 4.62 4.66
N ILE A 233 -11.95 5.93 4.84
CA ILE A 233 -11.34 6.95 3.99
C ILE A 233 -10.36 7.76 4.83
N PHE A 234 -9.15 7.86 4.34
CA PHE A 234 -8.12 8.74 4.88
C PHE A 234 -8.21 10.12 4.20
N ILE A 235 -8.03 11.17 4.98
CA ILE A 235 -8.00 12.55 4.54
C ILE A 235 -6.71 13.14 5.11
N ASN A 236 -5.66 13.11 4.31
CA ASN A 236 -4.30 13.41 4.75
C ASN A 236 -3.87 14.78 4.26
N PRO A 237 -3.17 15.59 5.06
CA PRO A 237 -2.45 16.75 4.53
C PRO A 237 -1.44 16.24 3.49
N TYR A 238 -1.39 16.90 2.35
CA TYR A 238 -0.54 16.51 1.23
C TYR A 238 0.22 17.72 0.71
N GLN A 239 1.55 17.59 0.64
CA GLN A 239 2.41 18.73 0.39
C GLN A 239 2.07 19.88 1.36
N ASN A 240 2.09 21.14 0.94
CA ASN A 240 1.83 22.26 1.85
C ASN A 240 0.33 22.56 1.96
N ASP A 241 -0.32 22.77 0.81
CA ASP A 241 -1.66 23.37 0.73
C ASP A 241 -2.71 22.41 0.16
N LEU A 242 -2.38 21.12 0.03
CA LEU A 242 -3.25 20.12 -0.54
C LEU A 242 -3.68 19.08 0.50
N ALA A 243 -4.73 18.36 0.18
CA ALA A 243 -5.20 17.19 0.88
C ALA A 243 -5.31 16.00 -0.09
N LEU A 244 -4.82 14.84 0.35
CA LEU A 244 -4.98 13.56 -0.32
C LEU A 244 -6.11 12.79 0.34
N ILE A 245 -7.14 12.45 -0.42
CA ILE A 245 -8.35 11.78 0.06
C ILE A 245 -8.50 10.43 -0.64
N GLY A 246 -8.63 9.38 0.11
CA GLY A 246 -8.81 8.02 -0.39
C GLY A 246 -8.76 6.98 0.74
N THR A 247 -9.08 5.75 0.43
CA THR A 247 -9.11 5.15 -0.90
C THR A 247 -10.44 4.42 -1.12
N THR A 248 -10.82 4.24 -2.36
CA THR A 248 -11.87 3.30 -2.73
C THR A 248 -11.38 1.85 -2.68
N ASP A 249 -12.29 0.89 -2.75
CA ASP A 249 -12.00 -0.55 -2.69
C ASP A 249 -12.95 -1.25 -3.67
N ILE A 250 -12.49 -1.43 -4.93
CA ILE A 250 -13.31 -1.94 -6.03
C ILE A 250 -12.59 -3.11 -6.69
N PRO A 251 -13.23 -4.29 -6.89
CA PRO A 251 -12.66 -5.35 -7.71
C PRO A 251 -12.28 -4.82 -9.09
N TYR A 252 -11.14 -5.26 -9.63
CA TYR A 252 -10.63 -4.77 -10.90
C TYR A 252 -10.22 -5.93 -11.80
N GLU A 253 -10.80 -5.97 -13.00
CA GLU A 253 -10.53 -7.02 -14.00
C GLU A 253 -9.72 -6.51 -15.21
N GLY A 254 -9.46 -5.19 -15.25
CA GLY A 254 -8.70 -4.57 -16.31
C GLY A 254 -7.20 -4.78 -16.19
N ARG A 255 -6.47 -4.26 -17.15
CA ARG A 255 -5.00 -4.27 -17.11
C ARG A 255 -4.52 -3.26 -16.05
N PRO A 256 -3.55 -3.63 -15.18
CA PRO A 256 -3.07 -2.72 -14.14
C PRO A 256 -2.54 -1.37 -14.67
N GLU A 257 -2.04 -1.34 -15.91
CA GLU A 257 -1.50 -0.15 -16.55
C GLU A 257 -2.58 0.88 -16.93
N ASP A 258 -3.80 0.40 -17.18
CA ASP A 258 -4.90 1.21 -17.70
C ASP A 258 -5.82 1.73 -16.57
N VAL A 259 -5.43 1.49 -15.30
CA VAL A 259 -6.25 1.88 -14.16
C VAL A 259 -6.36 3.40 -14.02
N ALA A 260 -7.59 3.89 -13.93
CA ALA A 260 -7.91 5.30 -13.72
C ALA A 260 -9.05 5.47 -12.72
N ALA A 261 -9.13 6.63 -12.09
CA ALA A 261 -10.25 6.99 -11.23
C ALA A 261 -11.50 7.28 -12.08
N GLU A 262 -12.61 6.65 -11.72
CA GLU A 262 -13.90 6.91 -12.33
C GLU A 262 -14.62 8.05 -11.62
N GLU A 263 -15.51 8.74 -12.32
CA GLU A 263 -16.29 9.84 -11.77
C GLU A 263 -17.13 9.40 -10.57
N SER A 264 -17.67 8.19 -10.61
CA SER A 264 -18.42 7.59 -9.50
C SER A 264 -17.59 7.43 -8.23
N GLU A 265 -16.29 7.15 -8.36
CA GLU A 265 -15.36 7.05 -7.22
C GLU A 265 -15.02 8.43 -6.66
N ILE A 266 -14.85 9.43 -7.54
CA ILE A 266 -14.64 10.82 -7.15
C ILE A 266 -15.85 11.33 -6.34
N ASP A 267 -17.07 11.11 -6.86
CA ASP A 267 -18.31 11.48 -6.17
C ASP A 267 -18.46 10.78 -4.82
N TYR A 268 -18.10 9.50 -4.77
CA TYR A 268 -18.11 8.73 -3.53
C TYR A 268 -17.19 9.36 -2.47
N LEU A 269 -15.95 9.69 -2.82
CA LEU A 269 -15.01 10.32 -1.90
C LEU A 269 -15.48 11.69 -1.43
N ILE A 270 -15.98 12.52 -2.34
CA ILE A 270 -16.57 13.84 -2.02
C ILE A 270 -17.77 13.68 -1.07
N LYS A 271 -18.67 12.74 -1.34
CA LYS A 271 -19.83 12.46 -0.48
C LYS A 271 -19.42 12.08 0.94
N VAL A 272 -18.38 11.26 1.08
CA VAL A 272 -17.88 10.85 2.40
C VAL A 272 -17.31 12.02 3.15
N VAL A 273 -16.49 12.87 2.52
CA VAL A 273 -15.96 14.09 3.13
C VAL A 273 -17.09 15.01 3.58
N ASN A 274 -18.07 15.23 2.72
CA ASN A 274 -19.21 16.12 2.97
C ASN A 274 -20.12 15.65 4.10
N ARG A 275 -20.05 14.37 4.47
CA ARG A 275 -20.75 13.84 5.64
C ARG A 275 -20.14 14.39 6.96
N TYR A 276 -18.83 14.48 7.01
CA TYR A 276 -18.08 14.76 8.25
C TYR A 276 -17.69 16.24 8.42
N PHE A 277 -17.36 16.92 7.34
CA PHE A 277 -16.78 18.26 7.38
C PHE A 277 -17.81 19.36 7.15
N LYS A 278 -17.58 20.51 7.80
CA LYS A 278 -18.43 21.72 7.64
C LYS A 278 -18.30 22.32 6.26
N ARG A 279 -17.06 22.39 5.74
CA ARG A 279 -16.82 22.80 4.36
C ARG A 279 -17.17 21.64 3.43
N GLY A 280 -18.16 21.83 2.57
CA GLY A 280 -18.47 20.89 1.50
C GLY A 280 -17.44 20.98 0.37
N LEU A 281 -17.13 19.83 -0.22
CA LEU A 281 -16.36 19.71 -1.46
C LEU A 281 -17.29 19.46 -2.63
N THR A 282 -16.86 19.94 -3.80
CA THR A 282 -17.48 19.70 -5.10
C THR A 282 -16.46 19.06 -6.06
N ARG A 283 -16.89 18.61 -7.21
CA ARG A 283 -15.96 18.15 -8.26
C ARG A 283 -15.00 19.26 -8.71
N GLY A 284 -15.43 20.52 -8.69
CA GLY A 284 -14.59 21.66 -9.02
C GLY A 284 -13.40 21.89 -8.08
N ASP A 285 -13.44 21.31 -6.88
CA ASP A 285 -12.32 21.36 -5.93
C ASP A 285 -11.23 20.31 -6.23
N VAL A 286 -11.51 19.31 -7.10
CA VAL A 286 -10.57 18.23 -7.41
C VAL A 286 -9.53 18.72 -8.40
N VAL A 287 -8.30 18.88 -7.94
CA VAL A 287 -7.18 19.33 -8.78
C VAL A 287 -6.43 18.18 -9.46
N TYR A 288 -6.50 16.98 -8.88
CA TYR A 288 -5.90 15.77 -9.43
C TYR A 288 -6.57 14.52 -8.90
N SER A 289 -6.60 13.45 -9.69
CA SER A 289 -7.02 12.12 -9.26
C SER A 289 -6.09 11.05 -9.80
N PHE A 290 -5.96 9.96 -9.06
CA PHE A 290 -5.20 8.80 -9.50
C PHE A 290 -5.74 7.52 -8.89
N SER A 291 -5.44 6.41 -9.54
CA SER A 291 -5.77 5.08 -9.05
C SER A 291 -4.55 4.17 -9.05
N GLY A 292 -4.58 3.19 -8.19
CA GLY A 292 -3.63 2.10 -8.17
C GLY A 292 -4.35 0.77 -8.00
N VAL A 293 -3.69 -0.30 -8.39
CA VAL A 293 -4.20 -1.66 -8.25
C VAL A 293 -3.41 -2.40 -7.18
N ARG A 294 -4.12 -2.91 -6.18
CA ARG A 294 -3.55 -3.74 -5.12
C ARG A 294 -3.60 -5.20 -5.52
N PRO A 295 -2.47 -5.89 -5.62
CA PRO A 295 -2.43 -7.33 -5.83
C PRO A 295 -2.63 -8.05 -4.51
N LEU A 296 -3.87 -8.30 -4.10
CA LEU A 296 -4.16 -9.06 -2.90
C LEU A 296 -4.06 -10.56 -3.21
N TYR A 297 -3.48 -11.34 -2.29
CA TYR A 297 -3.52 -12.79 -2.44
C TYR A 297 -4.97 -13.27 -2.49
N ASP A 298 -5.32 -14.06 -3.51
CA ASP A 298 -6.66 -14.60 -3.65
C ASP A 298 -6.82 -15.82 -2.75
N ASP A 299 -7.48 -15.62 -1.62
CA ASP A 299 -7.83 -16.64 -0.63
C ASP A 299 -9.26 -17.18 -0.84
N ASN A 300 -9.87 -16.88 -2.00
CA ASN A 300 -11.27 -17.18 -2.34
C ASN A 300 -12.31 -16.55 -1.41
N ALA A 301 -11.95 -15.48 -0.68
CA ALA A 301 -12.92 -14.75 0.13
C ALA A 301 -13.91 -13.98 -0.75
N ASP A 302 -15.21 -14.06 -0.45
CA ASP A 302 -16.28 -13.42 -1.23
C ASP A 302 -16.23 -11.89 -1.19
N ASN A 303 -15.70 -11.32 -0.09
CA ASN A 303 -15.65 -9.88 0.12
C ASN A 303 -14.23 -9.34 -0.07
N PRO A 304 -13.96 -8.42 -1.02
CA PRO A 304 -12.65 -7.81 -1.24
C PRO A 304 -12.05 -7.12 0.00
N SER A 305 -12.90 -6.63 0.90
CA SER A 305 -12.45 -6.01 2.15
C SER A 305 -12.01 -7.01 3.21
N ALA A 306 -12.39 -8.29 3.07
CA ALA A 306 -12.02 -9.40 3.96
C ALA A 306 -10.81 -10.20 3.43
N VAL A 307 -10.39 -9.98 2.16
CA VAL A 307 -9.22 -10.63 1.58
C VAL A 307 -7.99 -10.32 2.41
N THR A 308 -7.18 -11.33 2.70
CA THR A 308 -5.96 -11.16 3.49
C THR A 308 -5.03 -10.11 2.87
N ARG A 309 -4.48 -9.26 3.72
CA ARG A 309 -3.46 -8.26 3.35
C ARG A 309 -2.04 -8.73 3.64
N ASP A 310 -1.91 -10.00 4.02
CA ASP A 310 -0.61 -10.64 4.21
C ASP A 310 0.01 -11.03 2.85
N TYR A 311 1.29 -11.37 2.86
CA TYR A 311 1.98 -11.89 1.70
C TYR A 311 2.16 -13.40 1.80
N ILE A 312 2.20 -14.04 0.65
CA ILE A 312 2.47 -15.46 0.54
C ILE A 312 3.58 -15.68 -0.48
N PHE A 313 4.43 -16.67 -0.21
CA PHE A 313 5.45 -17.13 -1.13
C PHE A 313 5.03 -18.43 -1.82
N GLU A 314 5.34 -18.53 -3.10
CA GLU A 314 5.36 -19.77 -3.83
C GLU A 314 6.81 -20.03 -4.29
N LEU A 315 7.40 -21.09 -3.75
CA LEU A 315 8.73 -21.54 -4.12
C LEU A 315 8.62 -22.74 -5.07
N ASP A 316 9.10 -22.56 -6.29
CA ASP A 316 9.28 -23.62 -7.26
C ASP A 316 10.79 -23.93 -7.38
N ALA A 317 11.20 -25.04 -6.76
CA ALA A 317 12.60 -25.45 -6.63
C ALA A 317 12.77 -26.96 -6.93
N PRO A 318 12.65 -27.39 -8.21
CA PRO A 318 12.88 -28.78 -8.57
C PRO A 318 14.33 -29.18 -8.30
N THR A 319 14.54 -30.45 -7.93
CA THR A 319 15.86 -30.97 -7.59
C THR A 319 16.88 -30.72 -8.71
N GLY A 320 18.01 -30.11 -8.37
CA GLY A 320 19.09 -29.80 -9.31
C GLY A 320 18.83 -28.64 -10.25
N GLN A 321 17.75 -27.90 -10.03
CA GLN A 321 17.40 -26.71 -10.84
C GLN A 321 17.38 -25.41 -10.00
N ALA A 322 17.61 -24.29 -10.66
CA ALA A 322 17.55 -22.98 -10.02
C ALA A 322 16.13 -22.66 -9.53
N PRO A 323 15.97 -22.17 -8.27
CA PRO A 323 14.66 -21.87 -7.72
C PRO A 323 14.04 -20.62 -8.32
N LEU A 324 12.69 -20.59 -8.35
CA LEU A 324 11.86 -19.42 -8.57
C LEU A 324 11.05 -19.16 -7.31
N LEU A 325 11.19 -17.99 -6.71
CA LEU A 325 10.33 -17.51 -5.63
C LEU A 325 9.39 -16.45 -6.14
N SER A 326 8.09 -16.67 -6.04
CA SER A 326 7.07 -15.68 -6.39
C SER A 326 6.39 -15.13 -5.15
N VAL A 327 6.21 -13.80 -5.11
CA VAL A 327 5.63 -13.04 -4.00
C VAL A 327 4.22 -12.59 -4.37
N PHE A 328 3.23 -13.03 -3.61
CA PHE A 328 1.82 -12.69 -3.78
C PHE A 328 1.36 -11.81 -2.61
N GLY A 329 0.79 -10.64 -2.90
CA GLY A 329 0.35 -9.70 -1.87
C GLY A 329 1.47 -8.81 -1.33
N GLY A 330 1.33 -8.41 -0.06
CA GLY A 330 2.28 -7.56 0.65
C GLY A 330 1.83 -6.12 0.80
N LYS A 331 2.48 -5.40 1.72
CA LYS A 331 2.21 -4.00 2.05
C LYS A 331 3.50 -3.20 2.05
N ILE A 332 3.37 -1.90 1.75
CA ILE A 332 4.50 -0.97 1.88
C ILE A 332 5.07 -0.93 3.31
N THR A 333 4.24 -1.06 4.33
CA THR A 333 4.69 -1.04 5.73
C THR A 333 5.64 -2.18 6.07
N THR A 334 5.41 -3.38 5.52
CA THR A 334 6.16 -4.60 5.88
C THR A 334 7.11 -5.08 4.79
N PHE A 335 7.43 -4.22 3.81
CA PHE A 335 8.26 -4.60 2.65
C PHE A 335 9.64 -5.13 3.05
N ARG A 336 10.26 -4.52 4.07
CA ARG A 336 11.56 -4.91 4.58
C ARG A 336 11.53 -6.33 5.17
N LYS A 337 10.54 -6.60 6.02
CA LYS A 337 10.35 -7.92 6.62
C LYS A 337 10.02 -8.98 5.58
N LEU A 338 9.20 -8.62 4.58
CA LEU A 338 8.91 -9.48 3.43
C LEU A 338 10.19 -9.85 2.69
N ALA A 339 11.09 -8.87 2.45
CA ALA A 339 12.35 -9.12 1.75
C ALA A 339 13.27 -10.07 2.56
N GLU A 340 13.38 -9.88 3.88
CA GLU A 340 14.11 -10.80 4.78
C GLU A 340 13.55 -12.23 4.65
N HIS A 341 12.25 -12.41 4.80
CA HIS A 341 11.62 -13.73 4.69
C HIS A 341 11.76 -14.35 3.28
N ALA A 342 11.81 -13.52 2.22
CA ALA A 342 12.04 -14.01 0.88
C ALA A 342 13.46 -14.59 0.74
N LEU A 343 14.46 -13.95 1.32
CA LEU A 343 15.84 -14.45 1.34
C LEU A 343 15.95 -15.74 2.15
N ASP A 344 15.37 -15.79 3.35
CA ASP A 344 15.33 -16.99 4.21
C ASP A 344 14.74 -18.22 3.49
N ARG A 345 13.86 -17.99 2.49
CA ARG A 345 13.24 -19.07 1.70
C ARG A 345 14.11 -19.59 0.56
N ILE A 346 15.04 -18.79 0.08
CA ILE A 346 15.90 -19.12 -1.07
C ILE A 346 17.27 -19.62 -0.60
N GLU A 347 17.77 -19.07 0.49
CA GLU A 347 19.00 -19.55 1.12
C GLU A 347 18.71 -20.88 1.84
N PRO A 348 19.43 -21.96 1.53
CA PRO A 348 19.24 -23.27 2.15
C PRO A 348 19.72 -23.29 3.62
#